data_7dc7a749ff33c12a8e28e02b515ece4d
#
_entry.id   7dc7a749ff33c12a8e28e02b515ece4d
#
_cell.length_a   1.000
_cell.length_b   1.000
_cell.length_c   1.000
_cell.angle_alpha   90.00
_cell.angle_beta   90.00
_cell.angle_gamma   90.00
#
_symmetry.space_group_name_H-M   'P 1'
#
loop_
_entity.id
_entity.type
_entity.pdbx_description
1 polymer ?
#
loop_
_entity_poly.entity_id
_entity_poly.type
_entity_poly.pdbx_seq_one_letter_code
_entity_poly.pdbx_strand_id
1 'polypeptide(L)'
;SSFQVYAVETALDEACANIIEHAYGGENKGEIECSCLIDDIGLTVILRDHGRSFNPKKIKNPDLKAPLQDRSDHGLGLYFIRQWMDEVDFEFKPGHNTLTMSKRKEKER
;
A
#
# COMPACT_ATOMS: atom_id res chain seq x y z
N SER A 1 2.44 -17.55 -7.94
CA SER A 1 3.16 -18.34 -6.92
C SER A 1 2.69 -17.96 -5.52
N SER A 2 2.97 -18.82 -4.56
CA SER A 2 2.65 -18.53 -3.15
C SER A 2 3.35 -17.29 -2.64
N PHE A 3 4.56 -17.03 -3.09
CA PHE A 3 5.30 -15.83 -2.74
C PHE A 3 4.60 -14.58 -3.27
N GLN A 4 4.13 -14.61 -4.52
CA GLN A 4 3.42 -13.47 -5.10
C GLN A 4 2.12 -13.18 -4.36
N VAL A 5 1.37 -14.21 -3.99
CA VAL A 5 0.13 -14.05 -3.21
C VAL A 5 0.44 -13.40 -1.87
N TYR A 6 1.46 -13.91 -1.17
CA TYR A 6 1.87 -13.36 0.11
C TYR A 6 2.31 -11.89 -0.01
N ALA A 7 3.08 -11.57 -1.04
CA ALA A 7 3.54 -10.20 -1.27
C ALA A 7 2.37 -9.24 -1.49
N VAL A 8 1.40 -9.65 -2.32
CA VAL A 8 0.21 -8.82 -2.59
C VAL A 8 -0.64 -8.64 -1.35
N GLU A 9 -0.90 -9.72 -0.60
CA GLU A 9 -1.69 -9.65 0.63
C GLU A 9 -1.04 -8.71 1.65
N THR A 10 0.26 -8.83 1.84
CA THR A 10 0.98 -8.00 2.79
C THR A 10 0.99 -6.53 2.34
N ALA A 11 1.23 -6.28 1.06
CA ALA A 11 1.19 -4.91 0.53
C ALA A 11 -0.21 -4.31 0.70
N LEU A 12 -1.26 -5.09 0.47
CA LEU A 12 -2.64 -4.63 0.63
C LEU A 12 -2.95 -4.28 2.09
N ASP A 13 -2.56 -5.14 3.02
CA ASP A 13 -2.76 -4.89 4.45
C ASP A 13 -2.07 -3.62 4.89
N GLU A 14 -0.83 -3.43 4.47
CA GLU A 14 -0.05 -2.24 4.83
C GLU A 14 -0.60 -0.98 4.16
N ALA A 15 -1.07 -1.08 2.93
CA ALA A 15 -1.69 0.04 2.23
C ALA A 15 -2.97 0.48 2.95
N CYS A 16 -3.81 -0.46 3.35
CA CYS A 16 -5.02 -0.15 4.11
C CYS A 16 -4.69 0.48 5.46
N ALA A 17 -3.68 -0.02 6.17
CA ALA A 17 -3.24 0.54 7.44
C ALA A 17 -2.77 2.00 7.27
N ASN A 18 -2.03 2.29 6.21
CA ASN A 18 -1.59 3.65 5.90
C ASN A 18 -2.78 4.58 5.63
N ILE A 19 -3.78 4.12 4.89
CA ILE A 19 -4.99 4.91 4.63
C ILE A 19 -5.75 5.19 5.93
N ILE A 20 -5.94 4.16 6.75
CA ILE A 20 -6.65 4.30 8.02
C ILE A 20 -5.97 5.34 8.90
N GLU A 21 -4.66 5.27 9.00
CA GLU A 21 -3.90 6.14 9.88
C GLU A 21 -3.71 7.55 9.32
N HIS A 22 -3.23 7.65 8.07
CA HIS A 22 -2.82 8.94 7.51
C HIS A 22 -3.93 9.69 6.81
N ALA A 23 -4.87 8.99 6.17
CA ALA A 23 -6.00 9.65 5.50
C ALA A 23 -7.18 9.86 6.45
N TYR A 24 -7.52 8.86 7.25
CA TYR A 24 -8.66 8.95 8.16
C TYR A 24 -8.29 9.31 9.61
N GLY A 25 -7.05 9.10 10.01
CA GLY A 25 -6.60 9.42 11.36
C GLY A 25 -7.05 8.43 12.42
N GLY A 26 -7.47 7.24 12.04
CA GLY A 26 -7.85 6.17 12.96
C GLY A 26 -8.92 5.27 12.40
N GLU A 27 -9.21 4.21 13.13
CA GLU A 27 -10.21 3.21 12.73
C GLU A 27 -11.62 3.75 12.76
N ASN A 28 -12.51 3.18 11.95
CA ASN A 28 -13.94 3.48 11.90
C ASN A 28 -14.28 4.92 11.51
N LYS A 29 -13.40 5.59 10.78
CA LYS A 29 -13.59 6.98 10.34
C LYS A 29 -14.09 7.09 8.91
N GLY A 30 -14.11 6.00 8.15
CA GLY A 30 -14.54 6.02 6.76
C GLY A 30 -14.38 4.66 6.11
N GLU A 31 -14.59 4.63 4.80
CA GLU A 31 -14.56 3.41 4.01
C GLU A 31 -13.40 3.41 3.03
N ILE A 32 -12.92 2.23 2.68
CA ILE A 32 -11.93 2.02 1.64
C ILE A 32 -12.55 1.11 0.60
N GLU A 33 -12.63 1.58 -0.65
CA GLU A 33 -13.06 0.74 -1.76
C GLU A 33 -11.85 0.02 -2.35
N CYS A 34 -11.95 -1.27 -2.53
CA CYS A 34 -10.89 -2.08 -3.12
C CYS A 34 -11.38 -2.71 -4.42
N SER A 35 -10.65 -2.48 -5.51
CA SER A 35 -10.89 -3.10 -6.80
C SER A 35 -9.66 -3.87 -7.22
N CYS A 36 -9.87 -5.08 -7.76
CA CYS A 36 -8.78 -5.91 -8.27
C CYS A 36 -9.03 -6.23 -9.74
N LEU A 37 -8.01 -6.02 -10.55
CA LEU A 37 -8.05 -6.33 -11.98
C LEU A 37 -6.96 -7.35 -12.27
N ILE A 38 -7.33 -8.45 -12.90
CA ILE A 38 -6.39 -9.50 -13.29
C ILE A 38 -6.39 -9.61 -14.81
N ASP A 39 -5.20 -9.56 -15.40
CA ASP A 39 -5.03 -9.74 -16.84
C ASP A 39 -3.82 -10.62 -17.14
N ASP A 40 -3.42 -10.71 -18.40
CA ASP A 40 -2.30 -11.56 -18.80
C ASP A 40 -0.96 -11.07 -18.27
N ILE A 41 -0.85 -9.80 -17.90
CA ILE A 41 0.38 -9.21 -17.39
C ILE A 41 0.51 -9.43 -15.90
N GLY A 42 -0.59 -9.37 -15.16
CA GLY A 42 -0.56 -9.54 -13.71
C GLY A 42 -1.80 -9.03 -13.01
N LEU A 43 -1.60 -8.55 -11.80
CA LEU A 43 -2.66 -8.09 -10.91
C LEU A 43 -2.50 -6.61 -10.63
N THR A 44 -3.59 -5.86 -10.72
CA THR A 44 -3.64 -4.46 -10.28
C THR A 44 -4.68 -4.33 -9.17
N VAL A 45 -4.28 -3.71 -8.07
CA VAL A 45 -5.17 -3.40 -6.94
C VAL A 45 -5.33 -1.90 -6.86
N ILE A 46 -6.57 -1.44 -6.77
CA ILE A 46 -6.89 -0.02 -6.66
C ILE A 46 -7.65 0.20 -5.36
N LEU A 47 -7.11 1.05 -4.49
CA LEU A 47 -7.74 1.43 -3.23
C LEU A 47 -8.15 2.89 -3.32
N ARG A 48 -9.42 3.15 -3.03
CA ARG A 48 -9.97 4.51 -3.00
C ARG A 48 -10.50 4.82 -1.62
N ASP A 49 -10.20 6.03 -1.14
CA ASP A 49 -10.70 6.53 0.13
C ASP A 49 -11.12 7.99 -0.01
N HIS A 50 -11.88 8.47 0.98
CA HIS A 50 -12.36 9.84 1.04
C HIS A 50 -11.74 10.61 2.21
N GLY A 51 -10.61 10.13 2.72
CA GLY A 51 -9.89 10.80 3.80
C GLY A 51 -9.10 11.99 3.31
N ARG A 52 -8.34 12.57 4.23
CA ARG A 52 -7.47 13.69 3.88
C ARG A 52 -6.30 13.22 3.03
N SER A 53 -5.73 14.14 2.25
CA SER A 53 -4.49 13.86 1.52
C SER A 53 -3.32 13.78 2.49
N PHE A 54 -2.36 12.94 2.20
CA PHE A 54 -1.09 12.89 2.92
C PHE A 54 0.04 12.75 1.91
N ASN A 55 1.26 13.10 2.33
CA ASN A 55 2.42 13.03 1.45
C ASN A 55 3.22 11.77 1.77
N PRO A 56 3.18 10.73 0.92
CA PRO A 56 3.91 9.49 1.18
C PRO A 56 5.43 9.70 1.24
N LYS A 57 5.94 10.75 0.62
CA LYS A 57 7.38 11.07 0.66
C LYS A 57 7.83 11.55 2.03
N LYS A 58 6.91 12.03 2.87
CA LYS A 58 7.22 12.45 4.24
C LYS A 58 7.21 11.29 5.23
N ILE A 59 6.73 10.13 4.82
CA ILE A 59 6.78 8.94 5.63
C ILE A 59 8.19 8.38 5.51
N LYS A 60 8.93 8.37 6.61
CA LYS A 60 10.33 7.93 6.60
C LYS A 60 10.43 6.44 6.29
N ASN A 61 11.44 6.09 5.51
CA ASN A 61 11.80 4.68 5.34
C ASN A 61 12.28 4.14 6.69
N PRO A 62 11.99 2.87 6.99
CA PRO A 62 12.44 2.29 8.26
C PRO A 62 13.96 2.20 8.31
N ASP A 63 14.53 2.43 9.48
CA ASP A 63 15.92 2.10 9.75
C ASP A 63 15.98 0.61 10.09
N LEU A 64 16.36 -0.20 9.11
CA LEU A 64 16.41 -1.65 9.27
C LEU A 64 17.52 -2.11 10.20
N LYS A 65 18.43 -1.20 10.58
CA LYS A 65 19.50 -1.49 11.55
C LYS A 65 19.08 -1.16 12.98
N ALA A 66 18.00 -0.40 13.15
CA ALA A 66 17.51 -0.08 14.47
C ALA A 66 16.85 -1.29 15.13
N PRO A 67 16.85 -1.40 16.47
CA PRO A 67 16.09 -2.43 17.16
C PRO A 67 14.62 -2.38 16.77
N LEU A 68 13.95 -3.54 16.72
CA LEU A 68 12.54 -3.62 16.31
C LEU A 68 11.64 -2.68 17.12
N GLN A 69 11.91 -2.54 18.41
CA GLN A 69 11.12 -1.67 19.29
C GLN A 69 11.22 -0.18 18.95
N ASP A 70 12.28 0.22 18.26
CA ASP A 70 12.52 1.62 17.88
C ASP A 70 12.08 1.92 16.46
N ARG A 71 11.60 0.92 15.72
CA ARG A 71 11.14 1.12 14.35
C ARG A 71 9.71 1.64 14.34
N SER A 72 9.47 2.59 13.45
CA SER A 72 8.11 3.07 13.19
C SER A 72 7.37 2.06 12.33
N ASP A 73 6.23 1.57 12.79
CA ASP A 73 5.39 0.67 12.02
C ASP A 73 4.91 1.32 10.71
N HIS A 74 4.70 2.63 10.73
CA HIS A 74 4.18 3.38 9.58
C HIS A 74 5.18 3.48 8.43
N GLY A 75 6.44 3.69 8.74
CA GLY A 75 7.50 3.70 7.74
C GLY A 75 7.71 2.33 7.14
N LEU A 76 7.56 1.27 7.94
CA LEU A 76 7.71 -0.11 7.47
C LEU A 76 6.65 -0.46 6.41
N GLY A 77 5.40 -0.06 6.63
CA GLY A 77 4.32 -0.37 5.70
C GLY A 77 4.58 0.14 4.29
N LEU A 78 4.92 1.43 4.17
CA LEU A 78 5.18 2.02 2.87
C LEU A 78 6.42 1.41 2.20
N TYR A 79 7.45 1.14 2.99
CA TYR A 79 8.66 0.47 2.51
C TYR A 79 8.34 -0.87 1.86
N PHE A 80 7.58 -1.72 2.54
CA PHE A 80 7.24 -3.05 2.02
C PHE A 80 6.34 -2.99 0.80
N ILE A 81 5.41 -2.05 0.75
CA ILE A 81 4.58 -1.86 -0.43
C ILE A 81 5.47 -1.64 -1.66
N ARG A 82 6.45 -0.75 -1.56
CA ARG A 82 7.35 -0.46 -2.67
C ARG A 82 8.31 -1.59 -3.00
N GLN A 83 8.71 -2.38 -1.99
CA GLN A 83 9.60 -3.51 -2.21
C GLN A 83 8.90 -4.69 -2.89
N TRP A 84 7.64 -4.93 -2.56
CA TRP A 84 6.92 -6.13 -2.99
C TRP A 84 6.04 -5.93 -4.21
N MET A 85 5.65 -4.70 -4.51
CA MET A 85 4.88 -4.41 -5.71
C MET A 85 5.78 -3.85 -6.81
N ASP A 86 5.43 -4.11 -8.07
CA ASP A 86 6.22 -3.63 -9.20
C ASP A 86 5.97 -2.16 -9.49
N GLU A 87 4.73 -1.71 -9.31
CA GLU A 87 4.36 -0.31 -9.49
C GLU A 87 3.46 0.12 -8.34
N VAL A 88 3.68 1.34 -7.86
CA VAL A 88 2.88 1.95 -6.80
C VAL A 88 2.67 3.42 -7.16
N ASP A 89 1.42 3.83 -7.30
CA ASP A 89 1.07 5.20 -7.66
C ASP A 89 0.01 5.75 -6.70
N PHE A 90 0.31 6.92 -6.13
CA PHE A 90 -0.63 7.66 -5.27
C PHE A 90 -1.17 8.85 -6.03
N GLU A 91 -2.47 9.03 -6.02
CA GLU A 91 -3.13 10.20 -6.58
C GLU A 91 -4.05 10.82 -5.54
N PHE A 92 -3.78 12.07 -5.19
CA PHE A 92 -4.55 12.81 -4.19
C PHE A 92 -5.35 13.93 -4.88
N LYS A 93 -6.67 13.89 -4.74
CA LYS A 93 -7.57 14.90 -5.27
C LYS A 93 -8.47 15.43 -4.15
N PRO A 94 -9.02 16.65 -4.29
CA PRO A 94 -9.97 17.14 -3.29
C PRO A 94 -11.11 16.15 -3.08
N GLY A 95 -11.26 15.69 -1.84
CA GLY A 95 -12.35 14.81 -1.45
C GLY A 95 -12.11 13.32 -1.67
N HIS A 96 -11.04 12.93 -2.36
CA HIS A 96 -10.73 11.50 -2.53
C HIS A 96 -9.29 11.23 -2.91
N ASN A 97 -8.81 10.07 -2.52
CA ASN A 97 -7.47 9.60 -2.82
C ASN A 97 -7.54 8.23 -3.48
N THR A 98 -6.60 7.96 -4.36
CA THR A 98 -6.51 6.68 -5.05
C THR A 98 -5.08 6.14 -4.97
N LEU A 99 -4.94 4.90 -4.54
CA LEU A 99 -3.67 4.18 -4.56
C LEU A 99 -3.81 3.03 -5.54
N THR A 100 -2.93 2.99 -6.52
CA THR A 100 -2.87 1.92 -7.51
C THR A 100 -1.56 1.16 -7.34
N MET A 101 -1.65 -0.15 -7.16
CA MET A 101 -0.49 -1.03 -7.00
C MET A 101 -0.60 -2.17 -8.02
N SER A 102 0.51 -2.52 -8.65
CA SER A 102 0.50 -3.64 -9.56
C SER A 102 1.64 -4.62 -9.28
N LYS A 103 1.36 -5.89 -9.57
CA LYS A 103 2.31 -6.98 -9.46
C LYS A 103 2.28 -7.79 -10.74
N ARG A 104 3.43 -7.89 -11.42
CA ARG A 104 3.53 -8.64 -12.66
C ARG A 104 3.52 -10.13 -12.38
N LYS A 105 2.87 -10.86 -13.28
CA LYS A 105 2.87 -12.31 -13.26
C LYS A 105 4.30 -12.83 -13.47
N GLU A 106 4.67 -13.85 -12.70
CA GLU A 106 5.96 -14.51 -12.92
C GLU A 106 5.98 -15.17 -14.29
N LYS A 107 7.14 -15.08 -14.95
CA LYS A 107 7.32 -15.78 -16.20
C LYS A 107 7.35 -17.29 -15.93
N GLU A 108 6.57 -18.02 -16.69
CA GLU A 108 6.66 -19.47 -16.70
C GLU A 108 7.94 -19.91 -17.40
N ARG A 109 8.58 -20.93 -16.86
CA ARG A 109 9.76 -21.53 -17.47
C ARG A 109 9.42 -22.80 -18.20
#